data_628ffda581c0f97d8c8db1726022c383
#
_entry.id   628ffda581c0f97d8c8db1726022c383
#
_cell.length_a   1.000
_cell.length_b   1.000
_cell.length_c   1.000
_cell.angle_alpha   90.00
_cell.angle_beta   90.00
_cell.angle_gamma   90.00
#
_symmetry.space_group_name_H-M   'P 1'
#
loop_
_entity.id
_entity.type
_entity.pdbx_description
1 polymer ?
#
loop_
_entity_poly.entity_id
_entity_poly.type
_entity_poly.pdbx_seq_one_letter_code
_entity_poly.pdbx_strand_id
1 'polypeptide(L)'
;MKLRFTGISDPGLIRSNNQDAYYIDPEGRFFIVADGMGGHAGGEQASQIAAQEVKMYLLDNWDSSKTSAQLLEDALWQANQAILRDQENHPERSDMGTTAVVVIFRPGEPPWCAHVGDSRLYRFRDSQLQQITEDHTWVARAIKMGDITPDEARIHPFRHVLSRCLGREDLHQIDLQELDVKSGDRLLLCSDGLTEELVD
;
A
#
# COMPACT_ATOMS: atom_id res chain seq x y z
N MET A 1 -20.10 -12.81 -2.00
CA MET A 1 -20.30 -11.35 -2.18
C MET A 1 -20.02 -11.02 -3.64
N LYS A 2 -20.79 -10.10 -4.28
CA LYS A 2 -20.50 -9.65 -5.66
C LYS A 2 -19.82 -8.28 -5.57
N LEU A 3 -18.59 -8.18 -6.03
CA LEU A 3 -17.84 -6.93 -6.08
C LEU A 3 -18.03 -6.23 -7.42
N ARG A 4 -17.99 -4.90 -7.39
CA ARG A 4 -17.78 -4.04 -8.57
C ARG A 4 -16.54 -3.22 -8.28
N PHE A 5 -15.63 -3.15 -9.22
CA PHE A 5 -14.34 -2.51 -9.02
C PHE A 5 -13.88 -1.77 -10.28
N THR A 6 -13.06 -0.77 -10.09
CA THR A 6 -12.39 0.00 -11.14
C THR A 6 -11.11 0.57 -10.55
N GLY A 7 -10.18 0.96 -11.39
CA GLY A 7 -8.95 1.65 -10.98
C GLY A 7 -8.52 2.63 -12.05
N ILE A 8 -7.82 3.65 -11.60
CA ILE A 8 -7.21 4.67 -12.44
C ILE A 8 -5.88 5.09 -11.83
N SER A 9 -4.91 5.40 -12.65
CA SER A 9 -3.66 6.04 -12.25
C SER A 9 -3.31 7.11 -13.26
N ASP A 10 -2.80 8.26 -12.77
CA ASP A 10 -2.44 9.42 -13.58
C ASP A 10 -1.18 10.07 -12.97
N PRO A 11 -0.13 10.37 -13.75
CA PRO A 11 1.09 10.98 -13.23
C PRO A 11 0.90 12.44 -12.75
N GLY A 12 -0.28 13.01 -12.99
CA GLY A 12 -0.56 14.42 -12.71
C GLY A 12 0.07 15.37 -13.74
N LEU A 13 0.03 16.66 -13.43
CA LEU A 13 0.44 17.72 -14.36
C LEU A 13 1.93 18.09 -14.31
N ILE A 14 2.64 17.64 -13.29
CA ILE A 14 4.00 18.09 -12.99
C ILE A 14 5.04 16.99 -13.27
N ARG A 15 4.74 15.74 -12.90
CA ARG A 15 5.69 14.62 -13.03
C ARG A 15 5.69 14.09 -14.46
N SER A 16 6.88 13.76 -14.97
CA SER A 16 7.04 13.11 -16.28
C SER A 16 6.75 11.61 -16.23
N ASN A 17 6.97 10.98 -15.08
CA ASN A 17 6.82 9.55 -14.87
C ASN A 17 5.83 9.29 -13.74
N ASN A 18 5.04 8.24 -13.90
CA ASN A 18 4.18 7.72 -12.84
C ASN A 18 4.96 6.70 -12.02
N GLN A 19 5.14 6.97 -10.73
CA GLN A 19 5.84 6.06 -9.82
C GLN A 19 4.86 5.15 -9.05
N ASP A 20 3.55 5.34 -9.24
CA ASP A 20 2.53 4.45 -8.71
C ASP A 20 2.38 3.20 -9.57
N ALA A 21 2.11 2.09 -8.93
CA ALA A 21 1.66 0.87 -9.56
C ALA A 21 0.39 0.36 -8.86
N TYR A 22 -0.53 -0.21 -9.63
CA TYR A 22 -1.69 -0.90 -9.05
C TYR A 22 -2.01 -2.17 -9.81
N TYR A 23 -2.68 -3.09 -9.14
CA TYR A 23 -3.22 -4.28 -9.78
C TYR A 23 -4.64 -4.56 -9.28
N ILE A 24 -5.50 -4.90 -10.23
CA ILE A 24 -6.88 -5.33 -10.00
C ILE A 24 -6.99 -6.76 -10.53
N ASP A 25 -7.22 -7.72 -9.65
CA ASP A 25 -7.49 -9.09 -10.09
C ASP A 25 -8.80 -9.16 -10.88
N PRO A 26 -8.83 -9.72 -12.10
CA PRO A 26 -10.03 -9.77 -12.94
C PRO A 26 -11.21 -10.49 -12.30
N GLU A 27 -10.97 -11.42 -11.38
CA GLU A 27 -11.99 -12.14 -10.62
C GLU A 27 -12.40 -11.42 -9.32
N GLY A 28 -11.76 -10.27 -9.02
CA GLY A 28 -12.03 -9.48 -7.83
C GLY A 28 -11.56 -10.13 -6.53
N ARG A 29 -10.52 -10.97 -6.60
CA ARG A 29 -9.97 -11.70 -5.45
C ARG A 29 -9.08 -10.81 -4.58
N PHE A 30 -8.29 -9.94 -5.21
CA PHE A 30 -7.39 -9.02 -4.51
C PHE A 30 -7.08 -7.76 -5.33
N PHE A 31 -6.67 -6.71 -4.61
CA PHE A 31 -6.39 -5.38 -5.13
C PHE A 31 -5.11 -4.87 -4.49
N ILE A 32 -4.26 -4.22 -5.27
CA ILE A 32 -2.94 -3.73 -4.85
C ILE A 32 -2.79 -2.29 -5.29
N VAL A 33 -2.29 -1.42 -4.41
CA VAL A 33 -1.74 -0.10 -4.74
C VAL A 33 -0.36 0.01 -4.09
N ALA A 34 0.59 0.53 -4.83
CA ALA A 34 1.96 0.74 -4.42
C ALA A 34 2.45 2.09 -4.96
N ASP A 35 2.98 2.95 -4.09
CA ASP A 35 3.56 4.24 -4.42
C ASP A 35 5.07 4.16 -4.27
N GLY A 36 5.76 4.35 -5.38
CA GLY A 36 7.20 4.19 -5.47
C GLY A 36 7.95 5.47 -5.12
N MET A 37 8.98 5.33 -4.30
CA MET A 37 9.91 6.40 -3.94
C MET A 37 11.34 6.06 -4.30
N GLY A 38 12.12 7.09 -4.59
CA GLY A 38 13.54 6.97 -4.98
C GLY A 38 13.84 7.85 -6.18
N GLY A 39 15.10 8.26 -6.31
CA GLY A 39 15.55 9.14 -7.38
C GLY A 39 15.35 8.54 -8.79
N HIS A 40 15.08 9.39 -9.77
CA HIS A 40 14.93 9.02 -11.19
C HIS A 40 13.88 7.91 -11.45
N ALA A 41 14.32 6.73 -11.95
CA ALA A 41 13.44 5.59 -12.25
C ALA A 41 13.30 4.58 -11.09
N GLY A 42 13.93 4.83 -9.94
CA GLY A 42 13.94 3.87 -8.82
C GLY A 42 12.56 3.63 -8.24
N GLY A 43 11.79 4.70 -7.99
CA GLY A 43 10.44 4.59 -7.45
C GLY A 43 9.49 3.78 -8.33
N GLU A 44 9.46 4.08 -9.65
CA GLU A 44 8.66 3.33 -10.62
C GLU A 44 9.01 1.83 -10.59
N GLN A 45 10.31 1.51 -10.59
CA GLN A 45 10.76 0.13 -10.54
C GLN A 45 10.35 -0.57 -9.24
N ALA A 46 10.48 0.10 -8.08
CA ALA A 46 10.12 -0.47 -6.80
C ALA A 46 8.62 -0.80 -6.69
N SER A 47 7.75 0.13 -7.11
CA SER A 47 6.30 -0.09 -7.08
C SER A 47 5.86 -1.19 -8.04
N GLN A 48 6.47 -1.26 -9.23
CA GLN A 48 6.21 -2.32 -10.21
C GLN A 48 6.65 -3.70 -9.70
N ILE A 49 7.85 -3.80 -9.10
CA ILE A 49 8.32 -5.06 -8.48
C ILE A 49 7.35 -5.47 -7.38
N ALA A 50 6.96 -4.55 -6.47
CA ALA A 50 6.04 -4.87 -5.39
C ALA A 50 4.69 -5.39 -5.92
N ALA A 51 4.06 -4.67 -6.83
CA ALA A 51 2.77 -5.08 -7.39
C ALA A 51 2.86 -6.44 -8.12
N GLN A 52 3.94 -6.69 -8.87
CA GLN A 52 4.14 -7.93 -9.59
C GLN A 52 4.41 -9.11 -8.66
N GLU A 53 5.29 -8.97 -7.67
CA GLU A 53 5.63 -10.05 -6.74
C GLU A 53 4.44 -10.42 -5.85
N VAL A 54 3.72 -9.42 -5.31
CA VAL A 54 2.50 -9.66 -4.54
C VAL A 54 1.46 -10.40 -5.39
N LYS A 55 1.22 -9.94 -6.62
CA LYS A 55 0.31 -10.59 -7.57
C LYS A 55 0.70 -12.05 -7.81
N MET A 56 1.95 -12.30 -8.16
CA MET A 56 2.44 -13.66 -8.48
C MET A 56 2.30 -14.56 -7.27
N TYR A 57 2.75 -14.12 -6.10
CA TYR A 57 2.67 -14.91 -4.88
C TYR A 57 1.23 -15.28 -4.52
N LEU A 58 0.30 -14.32 -4.58
CA LEU A 58 -1.11 -14.56 -4.27
C LEU A 58 -1.77 -15.52 -5.27
N LEU A 59 -1.45 -15.41 -6.56
CA LEU A 59 -1.98 -16.32 -7.58
C LEU A 59 -1.46 -17.73 -7.40
N ASP A 60 -0.15 -17.90 -7.18
CA ASP A 60 0.50 -19.22 -7.05
C ASP A 60 0.08 -19.95 -5.76
N ASN A 61 -0.29 -19.22 -4.72
CA ASN A 61 -0.65 -19.78 -3.42
C ASN A 61 -2.15 -19.66 -3.09
N TRP A 62 -2.99 -19.25 -4.05
CA TRP A 62 -4.41 -18.96 -3.80
C TRP A 62 -5.17 -20.10 -3.14
N ASP A 63 -4.95 -21.32 -3.61
CA ASP A 63 -5.61 -22.54 -3.13
C ASP A 63 -4.83 -23.26 -2.01
N SER A 64 -3.79 -22.61 -1.45
CA SER A 64 -3.02 -23.17 -0.34
C SER A 64 -3.83 -23.21 0.96
N SER A 65 -3.35 -23.95 1.96
CA SER A 65 -3.94 -24.03 3.30
C SER A 65 -3.64 -22.80 4.18
N LYS A 66 -2.89 -21.80 3.68
CA LYS A 66 -2.58 -20.58 4.41
C LYS A 66 -3.83 -19.72 4.57
N THR A 67 -3.95 -19.02 5.69
CA THR A 67 -4.99 -17.99 5.89
C THR A 67 -4.74 -16.77 5.01
N SER A 68 -5.76 -15.95 4.79
CA SER A 68 -5.62 -14.68 4.07
C SER A 68 -4.55 -13.76 4.66
N ALA A 69 -4.46 -13.71 6.00
CA ALA A 69 -3.42 -12.94 6.69
C ALA A 69 -2.01 -13.46 6.37
N GLN A 70 -1.79 -14.77 6.44
CA GLN A 70 -0.51 -15.38 6.10
C GLN A 70 -0.12 -15.17 4.64
N LEU A 71 -1.09 -15.27 3.72
CA LEU A 71 -0.83 -15.01 2.29
C LEU A 71 -0.38 -13.57 2.05
N LEU A 72 -1.04 -12.61 2.67
CA LEU A 72 -0.71 -11.20 2.54
C LEU A 72 0.66 -10.87 3.14
N GLU A 73 0.93 -11.40 4.34
CA GLU A 73 2.22 -11.20 5.02
C GLU A 73 3.37 -11.74 4.18
N ASP A 74 3.28 -13.01 3.78
CA ASP A 74 4.29 -13.66 2.96
C ASP A 74 4.50 -12.94 1.61
N ALA A 75 3.41 -12.50 0.96
CA ALA A 75 3.48 -11.79 -0.31
C ALA A 75 4.26 -10.47 -0.20
N LEU A 76 4.01 -9.68 0.86
CA LEU A 76 4.71 -8.43 1.09
C LEU A 76 6.18 -8.64 1.51
N TRP A 77 6.47 -9.69 2.29
CA TRP A 77 7.86 -10.08 2.56
C TRP A 77 8.60 -10.51 1.28
N GLN A 78 7.95 -11.27 0.41
CA GLN A 78 8.52 -11.67 -0.88
C GLN A 78 8.81 -10.43 -1.74
N ALA A 79 7.88 -9.48 -1.80
CA ALA A 79 8.07 -8.22 -2.51
C ALA A 79 9.25 -7.41 -1.95
N ASN A 80 9.36 -7.28 -0.62
CA ASN A 80 10.51 -6.62 0.02
C ASN A 80 11.83 -7.24 -0.41
N GLN A 81 11.93 -8.57 -0.36
CA GLN A 81 13.14 -9.29 -0.76
C GLN A 81 13.47 -9.14 -2.26
N ALA A 82 12.46 -9.04 -3.11
CA ALA A 82 12.67 -8.82 -4.54
C ALA A 82 13.23 -7.42 -4.83
N ILE A 83 12.72 -6.39 -4.14
CA ILE A 83 13.23 -5.02 -4.25
C ILE A 83 14.69 -4.96 -3.77
N LEU A 84 15.01 -5.56 -2.63
CA LEU A 84 16.38 -5.61 -2.11
C LEU A 84 17.34 -6.30 -3.08
N ARG A 85 16.95 -7.43 -3.68
CA ARG A 85 17.76 -8.10 -4.71
C ARG A 85 17.98 -7.23 -5.95
N ASP A 86 16.96 -6.43 -6.35
CA ASP A 86 17.12 -5.52 -7.48
C ASP A 86 18.09 -4.38 -7.15
N GLN A 87 18.04 -3.82 -5.94
CA GLN A 87 18.99 -2.82 -5.45
C GLN A 87 20.44 -3.31 -5.45
N GLU A 88 20.67 -4.57 -5.03
CA GLU A 88 22.00 -5.20 -5.06
C GLU A 88 22.57 -5.30 -6.48
N ASN A 89 21.70 -5.60 -7.47
CA ASN A 89 22.09 -5.75 -8.86
C ASN A 89 22.20 -4.42 -9.61
N HIS A 90 21.61 -3.35 -9.07
CA HIS A 90 21.50 -2.04 -9.71
C HIS A 90 21.80 -0.92 -8.70
N PRO A 91 23.09 -0.65 -8.44
CA PRO A 91 23.52 0.35 -7.44
C PRO A 91 22.98 1.77 -7.67
N GLU A 92 22.65 2.11 -8.93
CA GLU A 92 22.09 3.41 -9.30
C GLU A 92 20.67 3.66 -8.73
N ARG A 93 20.02 2.63 -8.20
CA ARG A 93 18.72 2.70 -7.54
C ARG A 93 18.68 1.99 -6.17
N SER A 94 19.83 1.96 -5.50
CA SER A 94 20.00 1.31 -4.20
C SER A 94 19.15 1.91 -3.07
N ASP A 95 18.62 3.12 -3.25
CA ASP A 95 17.76 3.82 -2.30
C ASP A 95 16.26 3.73 -2.62
N MET A 96 15.88 3.03 -3.71
CA MET A 96 14.49 2.88 -4.09
C MET A 96 13.68 2.14 -3.01
N GLY A 97 12.40 2.46 -2.93
CA GLY A 97 11.45 1.79 -2.05
C GLY A 97 10.03 2.03 -2.54
N THR A 98 9.07 1.44 -1.87
CA THR A 98 7.67 1.66 -2.20
C THR A 98 6.78 1.40 -0.99
N THR A 99 5.64 2.07 -0.96
CA THR A 99 4.52 1.67 -0.12
C THR A 99 3.85 0.43 -0.71
N ALA A 100 2.97 -0.18 0.04
CA ALA A 100 1.99 -1.13 -0.49
C ALA A 100 0.74 -1.16 0.40
N VAL A 101 -0.44 -1.17 -0.20
CA VAL A 101 -1.70 -1.53 0.42
C VAL A 101 -2.38 -2.59 -0.42
N VAL A 102 -2.73 -3.72 0.22
CA VAL A 102 -3.29 -4.89 -0.44
C VAL A 102 -4.55 -5.32 0.29
N VAL A 103 -5.63 -5.54 -0.45
CA VAL A 103 -6.88 -6.09 0.09
C VAL A 103 -7.19 -7.40 -0.61
N ILE A 104 -7.55 -8.44 0.17
CA ILE A 104 -7.87 -9.77 -0.31
C ILE A 104 -9.29 -10.20 0.10
N PHE A 105 -10.00 -10.86 -0.83
CA PHE A 105 -11.33 -11.42 -0.63
C PHE A 105 -11.30 -12.91 -0.98
N ARG A 106 -11.26 -13.77 0.03
CA ARG A 106 -11.30 -15.23 -0.17
C ARG A 106 -12.65 -15.81 0.23
N PRO A 107 -13.17 -16.80 -0.53
CA PRO A 107 -14.40 -17.49 -0.16
C PRO A 107 -14.28 -18.16 1.21
N GLY A 108 -15.26 -17.91 2.08
CA GLY A 108 -15.30 -18.55 3.41
C GLY A 108 -14.44 -17.87 4.49
N GLU A 109 -13.71 -16.82 4.15
CA GLU A 109 -12.93 -16.01 5.09
C GLU A 109 -13.42 -14.55 5.09
N PRO A 110 -13.24 -13.81 6.19
CA PRO A 110 -13.42 -12.36 6.15
C PRO A 110 -12.37 -11.73 5.22
N PRO A 111 -12.65 -10.56 4.64
CA PRO A 111 -11.64 -9.82 3.88
C PRO A 111 -10.52 -9.34 4.80
N TRP A 112 -9.31 -9.27 4.25
CA TRP A 112 -8.12 -8.79 4.96
C TRP A 112 -7.44 -7.68 4.21
N CYS A 113 -6.78 -6.78 4.96
CA CYS A 113 -5.87 -5.77 4.45
C CYS A 113 -4.48 -5.99 5.04
N ALA A 114 -3.46 -5.81 4.20
CA ALA A 114 -2.07 -5.65 4.63
C ALA A 114 -1.53 -4.34 4.06
N HIS A 115 -0.71 -3.62 4.84
CA HIS A 115 -0.07 -2.43 4.32
C HIS A 115 1.29 -2.13 4.96
N VAL A 116 2.11 -1.41 4.21
CA VAL A 116 3.36 -0.78 4.61
C VAL A 116 3.47 0.56 3.90
N GLY A 117 3.73 1.64 4.62
CA GLY A 117 3.81 2.99 4.08
C GLY A 117 2.58 3.83 4.40
N ASP A 118 2.32 4.83 3.59
CA ASP A 118 1.24 5.83 3.74
C ASP A 118 0.23 5.81 2.59
N SER A 119 0.31 4.84 1.68
CA SER A 119 -0.82 4.49 0.84
C SER A 119 -1.95 3.95 1.70
N ARG A 120 -3.16 4.41 1.43
CA ARG A 120 -4.29 4.25 2.36
C ARG A 120 -5.39 3.35 1.84
N LEU A 121 -6.09 2.72 2.77
CA LEU A 121 -7.39 2.10 2.58
C LEU A 121 -8.45 2.89 3.34
N TYR A 122 -9.48 3.33 2.63
CA TYR A 122 -10.67 3.94 3.21
C TYR A 122 -11.90 3.06 3.04
N ARG A 123 -12.82 3.17 3.98
CA ARG A 123 -14.18 2.62 3.87
C ARG A 123 -15.20 3.75 3.93
N PHE A 124 -16.10 3.79 2.95
CA PHE A 124 -17.27 4.65 2.95
C PHE A 124 -18.52 3.83 3.26
N ARG A 125 -19.17 4.12 4.37
CA ARG A 125 -20.38 3.48 4.88
C ARG A 125 -21.30 4.54 5.52
N ASP A 126 -22.60 4.49 5.26
CA ASP A 126 -23.60 5.38 5.87
C ASP A 126 -23.22 6.87 5.80
N SER A 127 -22.73 7.31 4.64
CA SER A 127 -22.25 8.67 4.38
C SER A 127 -21.04 9.10 5.24
N GLN A 128 -20.33 8.17 5.83
CA GLN A 128 -19.09 8.41 6.58
C GLN A 128 -17.90 7.80 5.85
N LEU A 129 -16.85 8.60 5.65
CA LEU A 129 -15.55 8.14 5.20
C LEU A 129 -14.70 7.83 6.44
N GLN A 130 -14.07 6.67 6.44
CA GLN A 130 -13.19 6.24 7.53
C GLN A 130 -11.90 5.71 6.94
N GLN A 131 -10.77 6.28 7.31
CA GLN A 131 -9.45 5.67 7.05
C GLN A 131 -9.32 4.40 7.89
N ILE A 132 -8.92 3.32 7.25
CA ILE A 132 -8.77 2.00 7.89
C ILE A 132 -7.32 1.74 8.24
N THR A 133 -6.39 2.10 7.36
CA THR A 133 -4.94 1.97 7.57
C THR A 133 -4.41 3.10 8.44
N GLU A 134 -3.31 2.87 9.16
CA GLU A 134 -2.54 3.90 9.88
C GLU A 134 -1.27 4.21 9.09
N ASP A 135 -1.03 5.48 8.77
CA ASP A 135 0.13 5.87 7.97
C ASP A 135 1.45 5.57 8.68
N HIS A 136 2.39 5.00 7.97
CA HIS A 136 3.75 4.79 8.45
C HIS A 136 4.64 5.97 8.05
N THR A 137 4.33 7.15 8.61
CA THR A 137 5.12 8.38 8.43
C THR A 137 5.70 8.85 9.75
N TRP A 138 6.72 9.71 9.66
CA TRP A 138 7.28 10.37 10.85
C TRP A 138 6.21 11.19 11.58
N VAL A 139 5.38 11.93 10.84
CA VAL A 139 4.34 12.78 11.43
C VAL A 139 3.23 11.98 12.09
N ALA A 140 2.79 10.87 11.51
CA ALA A 140 1.79 9.99 12.14
C ALA A 140 2.30 9.46 13.48
N ARG A 141 3.58 9.07 13.53
CA ARG A 141 4.21 8.64 14.78
C ARG A 141 4.32 9.77 15.81
N ALA A 142 4.70 10.99 15.39
CA ALA A 142 4.79 12.16 16.27
C ALA A 142 3.42 12.56 16.84
N ILE A 143 2.34 12.49 16.04
CA ILE A 143 0.96 12.69 16.52
C ILE A 143 0.61 11.66 17.59
N LYS A 144 0.91 10.39 17.34
CA LYS A 144 0.61 9.29 18.27
C LYS A 144 1.35 9.42 19.61
N MET A 145 2.56 9.99 19.59
CA MET A 145 3.33 10.31 20.80
C MET A 145 2.86 11.58 21.50
N GLY A 146 2.03 12.41 20.86
CA GLY A 146 1.59 13.69 21.36
C GLY A 146 2.60 14.82 21.20
N ASP A 147 3.62 14.63 20.35
CA ASP A 147 4.68 15.61 20.11
C ASP A 147 4.20 16.75 19.19
N ILE A 148 3.28 16.45 18.28
CA ILE A 148 2.65 17.43 17.37
C ILE A 148 1.15 17.16 17.24
N THR A 149 0.40 18.20 16.90
CA THR A 149 -1.03 18.12 16.58
C THR A 149 -1.25 17.68 15.12
N PRO A 150 -2.44 17.18 14.74
CA PRO A 150 -2.77 16.89 13.34
C PRO A 150 -2.62 18.12 12.42
N ASP A 151 -2.94 19.32 12.89
CA ASP A 151 -2.81 20.54 12.09
C ASP A 151 -1.33 20.89 11.83
N GLU A 152 -0.47 20.74 12.83
CA GLU A 152 0.97 20.93 12.66
C GLU A 152 1.58 19.90 11.72
N ALA A 153 1.11 18.65 11.76
CA ALA A 153 1.58 17.58 10.89
C ALA A 153 1.37 17.88 9.40
N ARG A 154 0.25 18.51 9.03
CA ARG A 154 -0.09 18.85 7.64
C ARG A 154 0.93 19.77 6.97
N ILE A 155 1.54 20.66 7.72
CA ILE A 155 2.53 21.64 7.23
C ILE A 155 3.96 21.28 7.63
N HIS A 156 4.16 20.12 8.29
CA HIS A 156 5.45 19.74 8.80
C HIS A 156 6.43 19.41 7.67
N PRO A 157 7.72 19.85 7.74
CA PRO A 157 8.72 19.52 6.71
C PRO A 157 8.92 18.03 6.47
N PHE A 158 8.67 17.19 7.48
CA PHE A 158 8.81 15.73 7.43
C PHE A 158 7.49 14.98 7.16
N ARG A 159 6.44 15.66 6.66
CA ARG A 159 5.15 15.02 6.43
C ARG A 159 5.20 13.84 5.45
N HIS A 160 6.13 13.87 4.47
CA HIS A 160 6.34 12.80 3.49
C HIS A 160 7.43 11.79 3.88
N VAL A 161 8.00 11.91 5.10
CA VAL A 161 9.06 11.00 5.54
C VAL A 161 8.44 9.71 6.03
N LEU A 162 8.61 8.65 5.26
CA LEU A 162 8.17 7.31 5.65
C LEU A 162 9.01 6.76 6.81
N SER A 163 8.35 6.17 7.77
CA SER A 163 8.99 5.41 8.86
C SER A 163 9.09 3.92 8.53
N ARG A 164 8.32 3.44 7.58
CA ARG A 164 8.36 2.06 7.05
C ARG A 164 7.96 2.05 5.57
N CYS A 165 8.68 1.27 4.75
CA CYS A 165 8.35 1.00 3.35
C CYS A 165 8.98 -0.34 2.93
N LEU A 166 8.57 -0.87 1.79
CA LEU A 166 9.22 -2.01 1.14
C LEU A 166 10.54 -1.57 0.50
N GLY A 167 11.50 -2.50 0.36
CA GLY A 167 12.84 -2.23 -0.14
C GLY A 167 13.79 -1.77 0.96
N ARG A 168 13.55 -2.19 2.21
CA ARG A 168 14.41 -1.88 3.36
C ARG A 168 14.81 -3.15 4.11
N GLU A 169 16.09 -3.25 4.47
CA GLU A 169 16.61 -4.36 5.27
C GLU A 169 16.07 -4.34 6.71
N ASP A 170 15.82 -3.15 7.24
CA ASP A 170 15.30 -2.94 8.58
C ASP A 170 13.76 -3.02 8.68
N LEU A 171 13.08 -3.37 7.60
CA LEU A 171 11.66 -3.68 7.67
C LEU A 171 11.44 -4.88 8.61
N HIS A 172 10.69 -4.69 9.67
CA HIS A 172 10.49 -5.69 10.73
C HIS A 172 9.02 -6.03 10.96
N GLN A 173 8.10 -5.27 10.36
CA GLN A 173 6.66 -5.46 10.57
C GLN A 173 5.85 -5.02 9.33
N ILE A 174 4.87 -5.83 9.00
CA ILE A 174 3.79 -5.55 8.05
C ILE A 174 2.52 -5.44 8.88
N ASP A 175 1.73 -4.39 8.68
CA ASP A 175 0.46 -4.24 9.39
C ASP A 175 -0.63 -5.02 8.66
N LEU A 176 -1.31 -5.87 9.42
CA LEU A 176 -2.35 -6.79 8.95
C LEU A 176 -3.63 -6.56 9.76
N GLN A 177 -4.77 -6.50 9.09
CA GLN A 177 -6.06 -6.39 9.78
C GLN A 177 -7.20 -7.05 9.01
N GLU A 178 -8.09 -7.66 9.76
CA GLU A 178 -9.37 -8.12 9.27
C GLU A 178 -10.29 -6.92 8.97
N LEU A 179 -11.02 -6.98 7.86
CA LEU A 179 -11.91 -5.90 7.46
C LEU A 179 -13.37 -6.23 7.76
N ASP A 180 -14.04 -5.37 8.51
CA ASP A 180 -15.50 -5.38 8.62
C ASP A 180 -16.12 -4.75 7.37
N VAL A 181 -16.40 -5.59 6.35
CA VAL A 181 -17.02 -5.18 5.09
C VAL A 181 -18.44 -5.70 4.99
N LYS A 182 -19.39 -4.81 4.68
CA LYS A 182 -20.80 -5.11 4.51
C LYS A 182 -21.28 -4.78 3.10
N SER A 183 -22.43 -5.35 2.74
CA SER A 183 -23.07 -4.99 1.47
C SER A 183 -23.43 -3.49 1.46
N GLY A 184 -23.06 -2.80 0.40
CA GLY A 184 -23.25 -1.36 0.25
C GLY A 184 -22.03 -0.52 0.61
N ASP A 185 -21.03 -1.09 1.26
CA ASP A 185 -19.75 -0.40 1.50
C ASP A 185 -19.03 -0.10 0.19
N ARG A 186 -18.26 0.99 0.21
CA ARG A 186 -17.25 1.28 -0.81
C ARG A 186 -15.88 1.30 -0.15
N LEU A 187 -14.94 0.61 -0.76
CA LEU A 187 -13.53 0.64 -0.36
C LEU A 187 -12.74 1.44 -1.39
N LEU A 188 -11.83 2.29 -0.91
CA LEU A 188 -10.91 3.05 -1.74
C LEU A 188 -9.49 2.75 -1.30
N LEU A 189 -8.67 2.20 -2.21
CA LEU A 189 -7.23 2.09 -2.05
C LEU A 189 -6.62 3.23 -2.86
N CYS A 190 -5.73 4.01 -2.27
CA CYS A 190 -5.08 5.13 -2.96
C CYS A 190 -3.65 5.36 -2.46
N SER A 191 -2.82 5.95 -3.32
CA SER A 191 -1.55 6.56 -2.95
C SER A 191 -1.76 7.95 -2.33
N ASP A 192 -0.69 8.58 -1.85
CA ASP A 192 -0.68 9.92 -1.28
C ASP A 192 -1.04 11.00 -2.31
N GLY A 193 -0.83 10.74 -3.61
CA GLY A 193 -1.22 11.65 -4.68
C GLY A 193 -2.71 12.05 -4.67
N LEU A 194 -3.58 11.26 -4.05
CA LEU A 194 -4.98 11.62 -3.82
C LEU A 194 -5.13 12.43 -2.53
N THR A 195 -4.51 12.01 -1.45
CA THR A 195 -4.74 12.54 -0.10
C THR A 195 -3.93 13.80 0.21
N GLU A 196 -2.94 14.14 -0.60
CA GLU A 196 -2.24 15.43 -0.58
C GLU A 196 -3.12 16.57 -1.15
N GLU A 197 -3.97 16.25 -2.13
CA GLU A 197 -4.83 17.22 -2.80
C GLU A 197 -6.25 17.31 -2.19
N LEU A 198 -6.72 16.23 -1.57
CA LEU A 198 -8.05 16.16 -0.97
C LEU A 198 -7.95 15.96 0.54
N VAL A 199 -8.76 16.72 1.27
CA VAL A 199 -8.88 16.58 2.73
C VAL A 199 -10.01 15.58 3.03
N ASP A 200 -9.79 14.71 4.02
CA ASP A 200 -10.77 13.73 4.50
C ASP A 200 -12.05 14.38 5.06
#